data_227478aee605faf01cdc469c1f674fd2
#
_entry.id   227478aee605faf01cdc469c1f674fd2
#
_cell.length_a   1.000
_cell.length_b   1.000
_cell.length_c   1.000
_cell.angle_alpha   90.00
_cell.angle_beta   90.00
_cell.angle_gamma   90.00
#
_symmetry.space_group_name_H-M   'P 1'
#
loop_
_entity.id
_entity.type
_entity.pdbx_description
1 polymer ?
#
loop_
_entity_poly.entity_id
_entity_poly.type
_entity_poly.pdbx_seq_one_letter_code
_entity_poly.pdbx_strand_id
1 'polypeptide(L)'
;MLPTSVRPFAPDPGQLLSVTALPATGPGRVVVEVTGEVDASTAPVLDLCLQSQAARPGLREIVADLRRVTLFGAAGVTALARTQRRCRTRGARLMIVTGGRRDVLRVLRLTGLADVVTVDPVAEEQVQTADDRAAAHVSPRASSRRHARPMCT
;
A
#
# COMPACT_ATOMS: atom_id res chain seq x y z
N MET A 1 2.98 14.17 30.96
CA MET A 1 2.62 13.32 29.81
C MET A 1 3.67 13.53 28.75
N LEU A 2 4.57 12.60 28.58
CA LEU A 2 5.61 12.67 27.55
C LEU A 2 5.07 12.04 26.27
N PRO A 3 5.23 12.67 25.10
CA PRO A 3 4.84 12.05 23.84
C PRO A 3 5.75 10.83 23.61
N THR A 4 5.14 9.68 23.43
CA THR A 4 5.84 8.47 23.02
C THR A 4 6.35 8.72 21.60
N SER A 5 7.61 9.07 21.49
CA SER A 5 8.31 9.17 20.22
C SER A 5 8.37 7.76 19.64
N VAL A 6 7.51 7.46 18.69
CA VAL A 6 7.62 6.26 17.88
C VAL A 6 8.86 6.44 17.02
N ARG A 7 9.96 5.83 17.43
CA ARG A 7 11.15 5.73 16.58
C ARG A 7 10.75 4.97 15.32
N PRO A 8 11.08 5.49 14.13
CA PRO A 8 10.96 4.68 12.93
C PRO A 8 11.84 3.44 13.12
N PHE A 9 11.20 2.29 13.15
CA PHE A 9 11.87 1.01 13.25
C PHE A 9 12.68 0.81 11.96
N ALA A 10 13.98 1.02 12.05
CA ALA A 10 14.87 0.59 10.99
C ALA A 10 14.84 -0.94 10.94
N PRO A 11 14.53 -1.58 9.80
CA PRO A 11 14.52 -3.03 9.73
C PRO A 11 15.90 -3.55 10.09
N ASP A 12 15.92 -4.46 11.07
CA ASP A 12 17.12 -5.18 11.47
C ASP A 12 17.64 -5.95 10.24
N PRO A 13 18.91 -5.86 9.85
CA PRO A 13 19.43 -6.54 8.65
C PRO A 13 19.31 -8.06 8.70
N GLY A 14 18.88 -8.63 9.82
CA GLY A 14 18.54 -10.04 9.98
C GLY A 14 17.04 -10.35 9.89
N GLN A 15 16.17 -9.36 9.72
CA GLN A 15 14.73 -9.58 9.69
C GLN A 15 14.26 -9.83 8.26
N LEU A 16 13.98 -11.08 7.95
CA LEU A 16 13.54 -11.55 6.63
C LEU A 16 12.18 -10.97 6.21
N LEU A 17 11.34 -10.57 7.17
CA LEU A 17 10.01 -9.99 6.93
C LEU A 17 9.71 -8.85 7.90
N SER A 18 9.21 -7.75 7.38
CA SER A 18 8.60 -6.66 8.15
C SER A 18 7.15 -6.47 7.72
N VAL A 19 6.22 -6.42 8.68
CA VAL A 19 4.80 -6.19 8.44
C VAL A 19 4.34 -5.07 9.35
N THR A 20 3.83 -3.98 8.76
CA THR A 20 3.39 -2.79 9.50
C THR A 20 1.98 -2.41 9.09
N ALA A 21 1.07 -2.30 10.06
CA ALA A 21 -0.28 -1.79 9.82
C ALA A 21 -0.31 -0.28 10.06
N LEU A 22 -0.74 0.47 9.05
CA LEU A 22 -0.83 1.92 9.05
C LEU A 22 -2.28 2.37 8.88
N PRO A 23 -2.74 3.39 9.62
CA PRO A 23 -4.03 4.00 9.32
C PRO A 23 -3.98 4.63 7.92
N ALA A 24 -4.99 4.35 7.11
CA ALA A 24 -5.13 4.97 5.81
C ALA A 24 -6.12 6.14 5.87
N THR A 25 -6.07 6.99 4.85
CA THR A 25 -7.02 8.09 4.69
C THR A 25 -8.44 7.54 4.48
N GLY A 26 -9.35 7.91 5.33
CA GLY A 26 -10.75 7.50 5.29
C GLY A 26 -11.16 6.53 6.39
N PRO A 27 -12.44 6.52 6.74
CA PRO A 27 -12.97 5.71 7.82
C PRO A 27 -12.96 4.22 7.47
N GLY A 28 -12.46 3.40 8.39
CA GLY A 28 -12.48 1.94 8.25
C GLY A 28 -11.48 1.38 7.24
N ARG A 29 -10.49 2.14 6.83
CA ARG A 29 -9.42 1.70 5.91
C ARG A 29 -8.10 1.54 6.66
N VAL A 30 -7.38 0.46 6.37
CA VAL A 30 -6.04 0.19 6.91
C VAL A 30 -5.12 -0.28 5.78
N VAL A 31 -3.87 0.18 5.80
CA VAL A 31 -2.82 -0.31 4.91
C VAL A 31 -1.90 -1.21 5.71
N VAL A 32 -1.63 -2.40 5.20
CA VAL A 32 -0.64 -3.33 5.73
C VAL A 32 0.53 -3.37 4.77
N GLU A 33 1.60 -2.69 5.13
CA GLU A 33 2.84 -2.70 4.37
C GLU A 33 3.65 -3.96 4.69
N VAL A 34 4.09 -4.64 3.63
CA VAL A 34 4.88 -5.86 3.73
C VAL A 34 6.20 -5.66 3.00
N THR A 35 7.30 -5.90 3.71
CA THR A 35 8.65 -5.77 3.16
C THR A 35 9.45 -7.03 3.45
N GLY A 36 10.13 -7.55 2.44
CA GLY A 36 11.02 -8.71 2.57
C GLY A 36 10.42 -9.99 1.98
N GLU A 37 10.72 -11.13 2.57
CA GLU A 37 10.37 -12.44 2.02
C GLU A 37 9.15 -13.03 2.74
N VAL A 38 8.15 -13.45 1.97
CA VAL A 38 6.97 -14.16 2.48
C VAL A 38 7.03 -15.63 2.05
N ASP A 39 7.48 -16.46 2.95
CA ASP A 39 7.58 -17.91 2.79
C ASP A 39 6.86 -18.65 3.92
N ALA A 40 7.04 -19.96 4.02
CA ALA A 40 6.40 -20.78 5.05
C ALA A 40 6.81 -20.38 6.48
N SER A 41 8.03 -19.88 6.68
CA SER A 41 8.55 -19.49 8.00
C SER A 41 8.09 -18.11 8.43
N THR A 42 7.91 -17.19 7.51
CA THR A 42 7.57 -15.77 7.75
C THR A 42 6.08 -15.47 7.60
N ALA A 43 5.35 -16.22 6.76
CA ALA A 43 3.91 -16.03 6.52
C ALA A 43 3.04 -16.03 7.79
N PRO A 44 3.33 -16.74 8.88
CA PRO A 44 2.58 -16.64 10.12
C PRO A 44 2.54 -15.22 10.71
N VAL A 45 3.61 -14.43 10.56
CA VAL A 45 3.66 -13.03 11.00
C VAL A 45 2.71 -12.17 10.16
N LEU A 46 2.72 -12.35 8.85
CA LEU A 46 1.79 -11.69 7.93
C LEU A 46 0.34 -12.07 8.24
N ASP A 47 0.06 -13.37 8.38
CA ASP A 47 -1.28 -13.88 8.69
C ASP A 47 -1.82 -13.29 10.00
N LEU A 48 -1.02 -13.28 11.06
CA LEU A 48 -1.40 -12.71 12.36
C LEU A 48 -1.74 -11.22 12.25
N CYS A 49 -0.93 -10.44 11.56
CA CYS A 49 -1.18 -9.02 11.36
C CYS A 49 -2.47 -8.80 10.57
N LEU A 50 -2.64 -9.48 9.45
CA LEU A 50 -3.82 -9.36 8.60
C LEU A 50 -5.10 -9.78 9.34
N GLN A 51 -5.07 -10.88 10.10
CA GLN A 51 -6.21 -11.35 10.90
C GLN A 51 -6.57 -10.37 12.01
N SER A 52 -5.58 -9.78 12.67
CA SER A 52 -5.78 -8.74 13.66
C SER A 52 -6.48 -7.51 13.05
N GLN A 53 -6.05 -7.05 11.89
CA GLN A 53 -6.70 -5.93 11.21
C GLN A 53 -8.11 -6.29 10.72
N ALA A 54 -8.30 -7.49 10.17
CA ALA A 54 -9.62 -7.97 9.72
C ALA A 54 -10.63 -8.11 10.87
N ALA A 55 -10.17 -8.20 12.11
CA ALA A 55 -11.03 -8.27 13.29
C ALA A 55 -11.52 -6.90 13.80
N ARG A 56 -10.94 -5.80 13.31
CA ARG A 56 -11.26 -4.44 13.81
C ARG A 56 -12.72 -4.07 13.57
N PRO A 57 -13.39 -3.46 14.58
CA PRO A 57 -14.74 -2.92 14.39
C PRO A 57 -14.72 -1.80 13.33
N GLY A 58 -15.75 -1.71 12.51
CA GLY A 58 -15.91 -0.66 11.51
C GLY A 58 -14.94 -0.76 10.33
N LEU A 59 -14.20 -1.86 10.20
CA LEU A 59 -13.34 -2.08 9.05
C LEU A 59 -14.19 -2.16 7.76
N ARG A 60 -13.74 -1.45 6.72
CA ARG A 60 -14.32 -1.47 5.38
C ARG A 60 -13.36 -2.00 4.33
N GLU A 61 -12.08 -1.74 4.52
CA GLU A 61 -11.06 -2.12 3.55
C GLU A 61 -9.69 -2.37 4.20
N ILE A 62 -9.05 -3.46 3.80
CA ILE A 62 -7.62 -3.72 4.03
C ILE A 62 -6.90 -3.57 2.70
N VAL A 63 -5.84 -2.79 2.67
CA VAL A 63 -4.92 -2.70 1.55
C VAL A 63 -3.64 -3.43 1.94
N ALA A 64 -3.35 -4.56 1.30
CA ALA A 64 -2.08 -5.27 1.45
C ALA A 64 -1.07 -4.73 0.43
N ASP A 65 -0.11 -3.99 0.89
CA ASP A 65 0.94 -3.41 0.05
C ASP A 65 2.13 -4.36 -0.05
N LEU A 66 2.26 -5.01 -1.19
CA LEU A 66 3.30 -6.00 -1.50
C LEU A 66 4.41 -5.44 -2.41
N ARG A 67 4.45 -4.14 -2.63
CA ARG A 67 5.43 -3.52 -3.54
C ARG A 67 6.89 -3.79 -3.15
N ARG A 68 7.15 -3.92 -1.85
CA ARG A 68 8.48 -4.15 -1.28
C ARG A 68 8.76 -5.61 -0.91
N VAL A 69 7.89 -6.51 -1.31
CA VAL A 69 8.10 -7.96 -1.12
C VAL A 69 9.13 -8.45 -2.13
N THR A 70 10.15 -9.15 -1.68
CA THR A 70 11.23 -9.69 -2.53
C THR A 70 10.96 -11.14 -2.96
N LEU A 71 10.27 -11.91 -2.11
CA LEU A 71 9.81 -13.26 -2.38
C LEU A 71 8.36 -13.40 -1.88
N PHE A 72 7.48 -13.98 -2.69
CA PHE A 72 6.10 -14.26 -2.29
C PHE A 72 5.71 -15.69 -2.62
N GLY A 73 5.65 -16.54 -1.60
CA GLY A 73 5.35 -17.95 -1.72
C GLY A 73 3.87 -18.29 -1.48
N ALA A 74 3.53 -19.58 -1.64
CA ALA A 74 2.17 -20.09 -1.45
C ALA A 74 1.60 -19.86 -0.05
N ALA A 75 2.44 -19.83 0.98
CA ALA A 75 2.01 -19.53 2.34
C ALA A 75 1.47 -18.09 2.47
N GLY A 76 2.07 -17.13 1.76
CA GLY A 76 1.56 -15.75 1.67
C GLY A 76 0.20 -15.69 0.99
N VAL A 77 0.01 -16.45 -0.09
CA VAL A 77 -1.31 -16.57 -0.76
C VAL A 77 -2.36 -17.11 0.20
N THR A 78 -2.02 -18.12 0.99
CA THR A 78 -2.93 -18.70 1.99
C THR A 78 -3.35 -17.66 3.03
N ALA A 79 -2.41 -16.84 3.52
CA ALA A 79 -2.69 -15.77 4.47
C ALA A 79 -3.65 -14.73 3.86
N LEU A 80 -3.41 -14.30 2.62
CA LEU A 80 -4.29 -13.37 1.92
C LEU A 80 -5.68 -13.96 1.64
N ALA A 81 -5.76 -15.24 1.26
CA ALA A 81 -7.03 -15.92 1.02
C ALA A 81 -7.89 -16.04 2.29
N ARG A 82 -7.26 -16.33 3.43
CA ARG A 82 -7.95 -16.31 4.73
C ARG A 82 -8.48 -14.93 5.08
N THR A 83 -7.67 -13.91 4.85
CA THR A 83 -8.05 -12.52 5.09
C THR A 83 -9.22 -12.11 4.20
N GLN A 84 -9.19 -12.48 2.92
CA GLN A 84 -10.28 -12.21 1.98
C GLN A 84 -11.60 -12.83 2.46
N ARG A 85 -11.59 -14.09 2.89
CA ARG A 85 -12.80 -14.73 3.42
C ARG A 85 -13.33 -14.01 4.66
N ARG A 86 -12.44 -13.63 5.57
CA ARG A 86 -12.81 -12.91 6.78
C ARG A 86 -13.35 -11.50 6.49
N CYS A 87 -12.76 -10.78 5.55
CA CYS A 87 -13.27 -9.50 5.09
C CYS A 87 -14.69 -9.65 4.51
N ARG A 88 -14.91 -10.62 3.62
CA ARG A 88 -16.23 -10.87 3.03
C ARG A 88 -17.32 -11.12 4.05
N THR A 89 -17.08 -11.95 5.06
CA THR A 89 -18.06 -12.23 6.12
C THR A 89 -18.42 -10.99 6.95
N ARG A 90 -17.59 -9.95 6.91
CA ARG A 90 -17.81 -8.70 7.63
C ARG A 90 -18.22 -7.52 6.75
N GLY A 91 -18.48 -7.77 5.46
CA GLY A 91 -18.79 -6.71 4.51
C GLY A 91 -17.61 -5.78 4.18
N ALA A 92 -16.38 -6.21 4.47
CA ALA A 92 -15.15 -5.50 4.13
C ALA A 92 -14.52 -6.04 2.84
N ARG A 93 -13.56 -5.29 2.30
CA ARG A 93 -12.82 -5.67 1.09
C ARG A 93 -11.33 -5.83 1.38
N LEU A 94 -10.69 -6.72 0.63
CA LEU A 94 -9.24 -6.82 0.54
C LEU A 94 -8.79 -6.30 -0.82
N MET A 95 -7.88 -5.34 -0.80
CA MET A 95 -7.16 -4.85 -1.97
C MET A 95 -5.70 -5.25 -1.85
N ILE A 96 -5.08 -5.65 -2.96
CA ILE A 96 -3.66 -5.99 -3.02
C ILE A 96 -2.96 -5.04 -3.98
N VAL A 97 -1.92 -4.38 -3.51
CA VAL A 97 -1.08 -3.48 -4.29
C VAL A 97 0.25 -4.17 -4.58
N THR A 98 0.55 -4.40 -5.84
CA THR A 98 1.75 -5.14 -6.27
C THR A 98 2.83 -4.25 -6.89
N GLY A 99 2.48 -3.00 -7.28
CA GLY A 99 3.40 -2.12 -8.00
C GLY A 99 3.88 -2.70 -9.34
N GLY A 100 3.06 -3.53 -9.98
CA GLY A 100 3.41 -4.16 -11.25
C GLY A 100 4.39 -5.34 -11.15
N ARG A 101 4.67 -5.85 -9.96
CA ARG A 101 5.54 -7.00 -9.76
C ARG A 101 4.95 -8.26 -10.39
N ARG A 102 5.56 -8.67 -11.50
CA ARG A 102 5.07 -9.80 -12.32
C ARG A 102 5.12 -11.14 -11.61
N ASP A 103 6.12 -11.35 -10.75
CA ASP A 103 6.27 -12.54 -9.92
C ASP A 103 5.11 -12.70 -8.94
N VAL A 104 4.77 -11.64 -8.20
CA VAL A 104 3.62 -11.63 -7.28
C VAL A 104 2.31 -11.78 -8.03
N LEU A 105 2.11 -11.02 -9.10
CA LEU A 105 0.90 -11.10 -9.95
C LEU A 105 0.70 -12.50 -10.52
N ARG A 106 1.78 -13.16 -10.97
CA ARG A 106 1.72 -14.52 -11.49
C ARG A 106 1.21 -15.50 -10.44
N VAL A 107 1.76 -15.44 -9.22
CA VAL A 107 1.33 -16.33 -8.13
C VAL A 107 -0.13 -16.09 -7.77
N LEU A 108 -0.56 -14.83 -7.68
CA LEU A 108 -1.96 -14.48 -7.40
C LEU A 108 -2.92 -15.01 -8.47
N ARG A 109 -2.53 -14.93 -9.75
CA ARG A 109 -3.34 -15.45 -10.88
C ARG A 109 -3.39 -16.97 -10.89
N LEU A 110 -2.24 -17.63 -10.72
CA LEU A 110 -2.17 -19.09 -10.74
C LEU A 110 -2.97 -19.74 -9.60
N THR A 111 -3.12 -19.04 -8.49
CA THR A 111 -3.90 -19.52 -7.34
C THR A 111 -5.37 -19.09 -7.38
N GLY A 112 -5.79 -18.33 -8.39
CA GLY A 112 -7.14 -17.79 -8.50
C GLY A 112 -7.46 -16.68 -7.51
N LEU A 113 -6.52 -16.23 -6.69
CA LEU A 113 -6.76 -15.17 -5.73
C LEU A 113 -7.00 -13.83 -6.42
N ALA A 114 -6.36 -13.57 -7.54
CA ALA A 114 -6.55 -12.36 -8.34
C ALA A 114 -7.98 -12.18 -8.83
N ASP A 115 -8.77 -13.26 -8.92
CA ASP A 115 -10.16 -13.22 -9.39
C ASP A 115 -11.15 -12.81 -8.29
N VAL A 116 -10.75 -12.94 -7.02
CA VAL A 116 -11.62 -12.69 -5.86
C VAL A 116 -11.21 -11.46 -5.04
N VAL A 117 -10.08 -10.85 -5.36
CA VAL A 117 -9.59 -9.63 -4.72
C VAL A 117 -9.33 -8.55 -5.76
N THR A 118 -9.40 -7.29 -5.34
CA THR A 118 -8.96 -6.18 -6.20
C THR A 118 -7.44 -6.14 -6.18
N VAL A 119 -6.80 -6.28 -7.35
CA VAL A 119 -5.36 -6.15 -7.50
C VAL A 119 -5.06 -4.88 -8.27
N ASP A 120 -4.38 -3.94 -7.64
CA ASP A 120 -3.96 -2.70 -8.28
C ASP A 120 -2.47 -2.76 -8.61
N PRO A 121 -2.11 -2.80 -9.90
CA PRO A 121 -0.71 -2.75 -10.31
C PRO A 121 -0.10 -1.34 -10.21
N VAL A 122 -0.90 -0.29 -10.10
CA VAL A 122 -0.50 1.10 -10.36
C VAL A 122 -0.74 2.03 -9.16
N ALA A 123 -0.97 1.54 -7.96
CA ALA A 123 -1.19 2.42 -6.80
C ALA A 123 0.05 3.25 -6.38
N GLU A 124 0.92 3.60 -7.33
CA GLU A 124 2.00 4.56 -7.10
C GLU A 124 1.49 5.98 -6.86
N GLU A 125 0.27 6.29 -7.27
CA GLU A 125 -0.21 7.67 -7.30
C GLU A 125 -0.91 8.13 -6.01
N GLN A 126 -1.29 7.22 -5.11
CA GLN A 126 -2.08 7.60 -3.93
C GLN A 126 -1.28 7.73 -2.62
N VAL A 127 -0.06 7.27 -2.56
CA VAL A 127 0.82 7.44 -1.38
C VAL A 127 1.73 8.68 -1.53
N GLN A 128 1.94 9.14 -2.74
CA GLN A 128 2.81 10.28 -3.06
C GLN A 128 2.15 11.65 -2.88
N THR A 129 0.83 11.72 -2.65
CA THR A 129 0.09 12.99 -2.65
C THR A 129 0.25 13.84 -1.41
N ALA A 130 0.93 13.39 -0.36
CA ALA A 130 1.21 14.24 0.80
C ALA A 130 2.48 15.09 0.58
N ASP A 131 3.48 14.58 -0.13
CA ASP A 131 4.73 15.32 -0.37
C ASP A 131 4.69 16.16 -1.65
N ASP A 132 3.98 15.72 -2.69
CA ASP A 132 3.90 16.45 -3.96
C ASP A 132 2.99 17.70 -3.90
N ARG A 133 2.04 17.76 -2.96
CA ARG A 133 1.24 18.97 -2.76
C ARG A 133 2.03 20.15 -2.20
N ALA A 134 3.14 19.90 -1.53
CA ALA A 134 4.04 20.96 -1.06
C ALA A 134 4.93 21.51 -2.17
N ALA A 135 5.20 20.75 -3.24
CA ALA A 135 6.06 21.15 -4.36
C ALA A 135 5.28 21.81 -5.52
N ALA A 136 3.99 21.63 -5.62
CA ALA A 136 3.17 22.13 -6.75
C ALA A 136 2.75 23.60 -6.63
N HIS A 137 3.18 24.34 -5.61
CA HIS A 137 2.80 25.74 -5.39
C HIS A 137 3.85 26.76 -5.86
N VAL A 138 4.69 26.39 -6.82
CA VAL A 138 5.50 27.37 -7.56
C VAL A 138 4.80 27.69 -8.87
N SER A 139 3.91 28.67 -8.82
CA SER A 139 3.36 29.28 -10.02
C SER A 139 4.48 29.89 -10.86
N PRO A 140 4.63 29.53 -12.12
CA PRO A 140 5.45 30.32 -13.02
C PRO A 140 4.75 31.66 -13.24
N ARG A 141 5.35 32.73 -12.75
CA ARG A 141 4.93 34.07 -13.13
C ARG A 141 5.04 34.19 -14.63
N ALA A 142 3.91 34.31 -15.28
CA ALA A 142 3.84 34.71 -16.67
C ALA A 142 4.46 36.10 -16.81
N SER A 143 5.63 36.17 -17.40
CA SER A 143 6.26 37.39 -17.84
C SER A 143 5.47 37.91 -19.08
N SER A 144 4.55 38.82 -18.88
CA SER A 144 3.91 39.50 -19.96
C SER A 144 4.91 40.50 -20.58
N ARG A 145 5.58 40.09 -21.62
CA ARG A 145 6.27 41.04 -22.53
C ARG A 145 5.22 41.77 -23.32
N ARG A 146 4.99 43.02 -22.94
CA ARG A 146 4.31 43.99 -23.80
C ARG A 146 5.18 44.29 -25.01
N HIS A 147 4.72 43.92 -26.16
CA HIS A 147 5.28 44.41 -27.42
C HIS A 147 4.79 45.85 -27.62
N ALA A 148 5.73 46.78 -27.54
CA ALA A 148 5.53 48.13 -28.01
C ALA A 148 5.48 48.10 -29.54
N ARG A 149 4.41 48.62 -30.10
CA ARG A 149 4.31 48.91 -31.52
C ARG A 149 5.09 50.18 -31.84
N PRO A 150 5.88 50.22 -32.92
CA PRO A 150 6.33 51.49 -33.47
C PRO A 150 5.23 52.08 -34.31
N MET A 151 4.92 53.34 -34.06
CA MET A 151 4.13 54.17 -34.98
C MET A 151 5.00 54.55 -36.17
N CYS A 152 4.50 54.28 -37.37
CA CYS A 152 5.00 54.87 -38.59
C CYS A 152 4.13 56.07 -38.92
N THR A 153 4.81 57.14 -39.25
CA THR A 153 4.32 58.34 -39.94
C THR A 153 4.00 58.02 -41.39
#